data_5612a6032bb4c320f5b8edb277ae0139
#
_entry.id   5612a6032bb4c320f5b8edb277ae0139
#
_cell.length_a   1.000
_cell.length_b   1.000
_cell.length_c   1.000
_cell.angle_alpha   90.00
_cell.angle_beta   90.00
_cell.angle_gamma   90.00
#
_symmetry.space_group_name_H-M   'P 1'
#
loop_
_entity.id
_entity.type
_entity.pdbx_description
1 polymer ?
#
loop_
_entity_poly.entity_id
_entity_poly.type
_entity_poly.pdbx_seq_one_letter_code
_entity_poly.pdbx_strand_id
1 'polypeptide(L)'
;ENPFVPAATKYQSVLASRRWSHMKSSRDGALPRLMRAYPNLWADLSGPSGCNALARDRTHAAKFLTEFQDRILFGLDVRAPSEGASGLGGFLRELRSAGEISSVVFGKVGRENALRMLAFA
;
A
#
# COMPACT_ATOMS: atom_id res chain seq x y z
N GLU A 1 20.68 21.33 6.36
CA GLU A 1 19.59 20.39 6.67
C GLU A 1 19.31 19.57 5.42
N ASN A 2 19.51 18.28 5.52
CA ASN A 2 19.34 17.36 4.41
C ASN A 2 17.82 17.14 4.18
N PRO A 3 17.24 17.54 3.03
CA PRO A 3 15.81 17.37 2.76
C PRO A 3 15.41 15.90 2.52
N PHE A 4 16.37 14.98 2.47
CA PHE A 4 16.16 13.55 2.38
C PHE A 4 16.16 12.89 3.76
N VAL A 5 15.09 13.08 4.54
CA VAL A 5 14.81 12.17 5.65
C VAL A 5 14.42 10.83 5.00
N PRO A 6 15.13 9.73 5.32
CA PRO A 6 14.76 8.44 4.76
C PRO A 6 13.29 8.13 5.01
N ALA A 7 12.59 7.64 4.00
CA ALA A 7 11.16 7.30 4.09
C ALA A 7 10.86 6.39 5.31
N ALA A 8 11.79 5.52 5.69
CA ALA A 8 11.71 4.69 6.89
C ALA A 8 11.42 5.46 8.17
N THR A 9 12.01 6.64 8.35
CA THR A 9 11.82 7.46 9.58
C THR A 9 10.41 8.04 9.65
N LYS A 10 9.82 8.36 8.49
CA LYS A 10 8.47 8.92 8.42
C LYS A 10 7.39 7.86 8.73
N TYR A 11 7.63 6.61 8.33
CA TYR A 11 6.74 5.48 8.67
C TYR A 11 6.85 5.10 10.14
N GLN A 12 8.05 5.07 10.68
CA GLN A 12 8.26 4.77 12.08
C GLN A 12 7.61 5.80 13.01
N SER A 13 7.57 7.08 12.62
CA SER A 13 6.89 8.11 13.40
C SER A 13 5.36 7.96 13.38
N VAL A 14 4.79 7.50 12.28
CA VAL A 14 3.35 7.19 12.18
C VAL A 14 3.00 5.93 12.96
N LEU A 15 3.86 4.91 12.91
CA LEU A 15 3.69 3.67 13.69
C LEU A 15 3.91 3.88 15.20
N ALA A 16 4.76 4.83 15.57
CA ALA A 16 5.04 5.19 16.97
C ALA A 16 3.93 6.03 17.62
N SER A 17 2.96 6.54 16.86
CA SER A 17 1.79 7.16 17.46
C SER A 17 0.99 6.09 18.20
N ARG A 18 0.99 6.15 19.54
CA ARG A 18 0.41 5.17 20.47
C ARG A 18 -1.05 4.77 20.16
N ARG A 19 -1.74 5.53 19.33
CA ARG A 19 -3.14 5.33 18.99
C ARG A 19 -3.37 4.14 18.04
N TRP A 20 -2.33 3.70 17.30
CA TRP A 20 -2.45 2.66 16.28
C TRP A 20 -1.69 1.37 16.61
N SER A 21 -0.80 1.41 17.61
CA SER A 21 0.02 0.25 18.01
C SER A 21 -0.77 -0.92 18.60
N HIS A 22 -2.02 -0.70 19.01
CA HIS A 22 -2.87 -1.74 19.60
C HIS A 22 -3.85 -2.39 18.60
N MET A 23 -3.95 -1.86 17.38
CA MET A 23 -4.79 -2.46 16.36
C MET A 23 -3.99 -3.47 15.55
N LYS A 24 -3.92 -4.70 16.04
CA LYS A 24 -3.43 -5.81 15.22
C LYS A 24 -4.28 -5.89 13.95
N SER A 25 -3.61 -5.93 12.79
CA SER A 25 -4.26 -6.28 11.54
C SER A 25 -4.91 -7.65 11.73
N SER A 26 -6.23 -7.73 11.75
CA SER A 26 -6.87 -9.03 11.74
C SER A 26 -6.65 -9.65 10.36
N ARG A 27 -6.14 -10.88 10.31
CA ARG A 27 -5.99 -11.65 9.07
C ARG A 27 -7.29 -11.74 8.28
N ASP A 28 -8.41 -11.52 8.97
CA ASP A 28 -9.78 -11.59 8.46
C ASP A 28 -10.49 -10.23 8.44
N GLY A 29 -9.75 -9.16 8.16
CA GLY A 29 -10.32 -7.83 7.95
C GLY A 29 -11.43 -7.85 6.89
N ALA A 30 -12.35 -6.89 6.96
CA ALA A 30 -13.51 -6.84 6.05
C ALA A 30 -13.09 -6.82 4.58
N LEU A 31 -12.07 -6.03 4.22
CA LEU A 31 -11.63 -5.89 2.83
C LEU A 31 -11.12 -7.20 2.22
N PRO A 32 -10.18 -7.95 2.84
CA PRO A 32 -9.76 -9.24 2.29
C PRO A 32 -10.91 -10.23 2.12
N ARG A 33 -11.83 -10.31 3.07
CA ARG A 33 -13.02 -11.19 2.96
C ARG A 33 -13.91 -10.80 1.80
N LEU A 34 -14.17 -9.50 1.62
CA LEU A 34 -14.97 -9.00 0.52
C LEU A 34 -14.28 -9.24 -0.84
N MET A 35 -12.98 -9.01 -0.93
CA MET A 35 -12.24 -9.25 -2.16
C MET A 35 -12.19 -10.73 -2.56
N ARG A 36 -12.22 -11.65 -1.60
CA ARG A 36 -12.37 -13.09 -1.88
C ARG A 36 -13.78 -13.45 -2.34
N ALA A 37 -14.80 -12.85 -1.69
CA ALA A 37 -16.20 -13.11 -2.02
C ALA A 37 -16.63 -12.49 -3.36
N TYR A 38 -16.06 -11.36 -3.73
CA TYR A 38 -16.45 -10.59 -4.91
C TYR A 38 -15.27 -10.41 -5.86
N PRO A 39 -15.14 -11.24 -6.91
CA PRO A 39 -14.00 -11.17 -7.86
C PRO A 39 -13.89 -9.84 -8.62
N ASN A 40 -14.97 -9.10 -8.74
CA ASN A 40 -15.03 -7.79 -9.40
C ASN A 40 -14.71 -6.61 -8.48
N LEU A 41 -14.46 -6.86 -7.19
CA LEU A 41 -14.09 -5.82 -6.24
C LEU A 41 -12.59 -5.50 -6.35
N TRP A 42 -12.27 -4.24 -6.52
CA TRP A 42 -10.91 -3.69 -6.56
C TRP A 42 -10.65 -2.83 -5.32
N ALA A 43 -9.40 -2.70 -4.95
CA ALA A 43 -8.96 -1.85 -3.85
C ALA A 43 -8.03 -0.75 -4.36
N ASP A 44 -8.31 0.48 -3.98
CA ASP A 44 -7.44 1.64 -4.18
C ASP A 44 -6.69 1.94 -2.87
N LEU A 45 -5.38 1.99 -2.95
CA LEU A 45 -4.49 2.26 -1.81
C LEU A 45 -4.14 3.74 -1.64
N SER A 46 -4.80 4.62 -2.38
CA SER A 46 -4.52 6.06 -2.34
C SER A 46 -4.66 6.66 -0.95
N GLY A 47 -3.89 7.71 -0.73
CA GLY A 47 -3.96 8.51 0.49
C GLY A 47 -3.27 7.91 1.70
N PRO A 48 -3.26 8.64 2.82
CA PRO A 48 -2.59 8.21 4.05
C PRO A 48 -3.21 6.96 4.67
N SER A 49 -4.53 6.76 4.51
CA SER A 49 -5.26 5.63 5.10
C SER A 49 -4.82 4.28 4.50
N GLY A 50 -4.64 4.21 3.19
CA GLY A 50 -4.15 3.00 2.52
C GLY A 50 -2.73 2.64 2.95
N CYS A 51 -1.83 3.61 2.96
CA CYS A 51 -0.47 3.42 3.45
C CYS A 51 -0.45 2.97 4.92
N ASN A 52 -1.20 3.62 5.79
CA ASN A 52 -1.26 3.30 7.21
C ASN A 52 -1.84 1.90 7.46
N ALA A 53 -2.83 1.49 6.70
CA ALA A 53 -3.42 0.16 6.81
C ALA A 53 -2.39 -0.94 6.50
N LEU A 54 -1.58 -0.75 5.48
CA LEU A 54 -0.52 -1.70 5.11
C LEU A 54 0.67 -1.66 6.07
N ALA A 55 1.10 -0.45 6.46
CA ALA A 55 2.30 -0.28 7.29
C ALA A 55 2.13 -0.80 8.74
N ARG A 56 0.90 -1.03 9.20
CA ARG A 56 0.63 -1.58 10.54
C ARG A 56 1.16 -3.00 10.74
N ASP A 57 1.12 -3.80 9.69
CA ASP A 57 1.60 -5.18 9.71
C ASP A 57 2.23 -5.51 8.35
N ARG A 58 3.55 -5.43 8.30
CA ARG A 58 4.34 -5.62 7.09
C ARG A 58 4.16 -7.02 6.49
N THR A 59 4.10 -8.04 7.33
CA THR A 59 3.89 -9.42 6.88
C THR A 59 2.50 -9.61 6.28
N HIS A 60 1.48 -9.04 6.91
CA HIS A 60 0.13 -9.05 6.38
C HIS A 60 0.04 -8.27 5.07
N ALA A 61 0.69 -7.10 4.99
CA ALA A 61 0.73 -6.29 3.77
C ALA A 61 1.31 -7.06 2.58
N ALA A 62 2.44 -7.75 2.77
CA ALA A 62 3.06 -8.54 1.72
C ALA A 62 2.13 -9.67 1.22
N LYS A 63 1.46 -10.36 2.14
CA LYS A 63 0.48 -11.40 1.80
C LYS A 63 -0.74 -10.83 1.07
N PHE A 64 -1.31 -9.73 1.56
CA PHE A 64 -2.45 -9.06 0.94
C PHE A 64 -2.13 -8.59 -0.47
N LEU A 65 -1.00 -7.92 -0.66
CA LEU A 65 -0.57 -7.44 -1.98
C LEU A 65 -0.34 -8.60 -2.96
N THR A 66 0.22 -9.70 -2.49
CA THR A 66 0.48 -10.88 -3.33
C THR A 66 -0.81 -11.60 -3.68
N GLU A 67 -1.72 -11.80 -2.72
CA GLU A 67 -3.01 -12.48 -2.93
C GLU A 67 -3.89 -11.72 -3.91
N PHE A 68 -3.98 -10.40 -3.76
CA PHE A 68 -4.87 -9.55 -4.56
C PHE A 68 -4.15 -8.74 -5.63
N GLN A 69 -2.95 -9.14 -6.03
CA GLN A 69 -2.06 -8.40 -6.93
C GLN A 69 -2.71 -7.92 -8.23
N ASP A 70 -3.75 -8.58 -8.70
CA ASP A 70 -4.44 -8.26 -9.96
C ASP A 70 -5.59 -7.25 -9.80
N ARG A 71 -5.92 -6.85 -8.57
CA ARG A 71 -7.09 -6.02 -8.26
C ARG A 71 -6.79 -4.91 -7.25
N ILE A 72 -5.53 -4.51 -7.14
CA ILE A 72 -5.08 -3.42 -6.28
C ILE A 72 -4.52 -2.31 -7.14
N LEU A 73 -4.91 -1.08 -6.82
CA LEU A 73 -4.46 0.13 -7.51
C LEU A 73 -3.59 0.97 -6.57
N PHE A 74 -2.48 1.43 -7.09
CA PHE A 74 -1.66 2.46 -6.46
C PHE A 74 -2.17 3.84 -6.83
N GLY A 75 -2.22 4.73 -5.86
CA GLY A 75 -2.51 6.14 -6.07
C GLY A 75 -1.90 6.99 -4.96
N LEU A 76 -1.91 8.29 -5.14
CA LEU A 76 -1.33 9.25 -4.19
C LEU A 76 -2.39 10.06 -3.44
N ASP A 77 -3.54 10.29 -4.06
CA ASP A 77 -4.58 11.21 -3.55
C ASP A 77 -4.03 12.61 -3.25
N VAL A 78 -3.18 13.12 -4.15
CA VAL A 78 -2.57 14.44 -4.06
C VAL A 78 -3.40 15.42 -4.89
N ARG A 79 -3.91 16.46 -4.25
CA ARG A 79 -4.78 17.49 -4.88
C ARG A 79 -4.01 18.74 -5.29
N ALA A 80 -2.86 18.98 -4.67
CA ALA A 80 -2.01 20.14 -4.96
C ALA A 80 -0.53 19.78 -4.78
N PRO A 81 0.37 20.47 -5.51
CA PRO A 81 1.83 20.22 -5.39
C PRO A 81 2.40 20.43 -3.98
N SER A 82 1.72 21.24 -3.16
CA SER A 82 2.09 21.48 -1.76
C SER A 82 1.74 20.33 -0.82
N GLU A 83 0.84 19.43 -1.24
CA GLU A 83 0.52 18.21 -0.48
C GLU A 83 1.61 17.17 -0.72
N GLY A 84 2.27 16.74 0.35
CA GLY A 84 3.24 15.65 0.26
C GLY A 84 2.57 14.36 -0.17
N ALA A 85 3.23 13.59 -1.04
CA ALA A 85 2.77 12.25 -1.38
C ALA A 85 2.73 11.36 -0.12
N SER A 86 1.74 10.48 -0.05
CA SER A 86 1.74 9.43 0.98
C SER A 86 3.00 8.58 0.82
N GLY A 87 3.53 8.07 1.91
CA GLY A 87 4.73 7.24 1.85
C GLY A 87 4.52 5.86 1.19
N LEU A 88 3.36 5.58 0.59
CA LEU A 88 3.02 4.29 0.01
C LEU A 88 4.05 3.81 -1.02
N GLY A 89 4.47 4.69 -1.93
CA GLY A 89 5.47 4.33 -2.96
C GLY A 89 6.81 3.91 -2.37
N GLY A 90 7.26 4.58 -1.29
CA GLY A 90 8.45 4.19 -0.53
C GLY A 90 8.28 2.82 0.12
N PHE A 91 7.15 2.61 0.79
CA PHE A 91 6.83 1.35 1.45
C PHE A 91 6.80 0.16 0.46
N LEU A 92 6.16 0.32 -0.69
CA LEU A 92 6.15 -0.74 -1.72
C LEU A 92 7.55 -1.04 -2.27
N ARG A 93 8.39 -0.01 -2.46
CA ARG A 93 9.79 -0.22 -2.87
C ARG A 93 10.59 -0.97 -1.82
N GLU A 94 10.38 -0.68 -0.54
CA GLU A 94 11.02 -1.40 0.55
C GLU A 94 10.61 -2.88 0.59
N LEU A 95 9.32 -3.18 0.46
CA LEU A 95 8.83 -4.55 0.40
C LEU A 95 9.46 -5.34 -0.77
N ARG A 96 9.56 -4.70 -1.93
CA ARG A 96 10.22 -5.31 -3.09
C ARG A 96 11.71 -5.53 -2.85
N SER A 97 12.42 -4.53 -2.34
CA SER A 97 13.87 -4.62 -2.09
C SER A 97 14.21 -5.67 -1.05
N ALA A 98 13.35 -5.87 -0.06
CA ALA A 98 13.47 -6.91 0.96
C ALA A 98 13.04 -8.31 0.46
N GLY A 99 12.53 -8.43 -0.76
CA GLY A 99 12.03 -9.68 -1.31
C GLY A 99 10.70 -10.16 -0.70
N GLU A 100 10.00 -9.30 0.01
CA GLU A 100 8.71 -9.64 0.64
C GLU A 100 7.56 -9.64 -0.36
N ILE A 101 7.68 -8.84 -1.43
CA ILE A 101 6.86 -8.95 -2.64
C ILE A 101 7.74 -9.08 -3.86
N SER A 102 7.26 -9.77 -4.89
CA SER A 102 7.99 -9.93 -6.15
C SER A 102 7.97 -8.64 -6.99
N SER A 103 8.90 -8.53 -7.94
CA SER A 103 8.87 -7.44 -8.93
C SER A 103 7.60 -7.47 -9.78
N VAL A 104 7.02 -8.64 -10.01
CA VAL A 104 5.74 -8.78 -10.72
C VAL A 104 4.59 -8.17 -9.91
N VAL A 105 4.47 -8.49 -8.62
CA VAL A 105 3.47 -7.89 -7.73
C VAL A 105 3.64 -6.37 -7.68
N PHE A 106 4.88 -5.90 -7.51
CA PHE A 106 5.18 -4.46 -7.50
C PHE A 106 4.76 -3.76 -8.79
N GLY A 107 5.06 -4.34 -9.95
CA GLY A 107 4.69 -3.80 -11.26
C GLY A 107 3.17 -3.76 -11.48
N LYS A 108 2.47 -4.84 -11.13
CA LYS A 108 1.01 -4.91 -11.23
C LYS A 108 0.32 -3.85 -10.38
N VAL A 109 0.66 -3.79 -9.10
CA VAL A 109 0.06 -2.83 -8.15
C VAL A 109 0.43 -1.40 -8.53
N GLY A 110 1.69 -1.16 -8.86
CA GLY A 110 2.19 0.19 -9.11
C GLY A 110 1.74 0.81 -10.44
N ARG A 111 1.42 0.00 -11.45
CA ARG A 111 1.12 0.52 -12.79
C ARG A 111 0.18 -0.35 -13.64
N GLU A 112 0.46 -1.64 -13.79
CA GLU A 112 -0.15 -2.47 -14.82
C GLU A 112 -1.66 -2.62 -14.62
N ASN A 113 -2.12 -2.76 -13.38
CA ASN A 113 -3.54 -2.86 -13.05
C ASN A 113 -4.31 -1.59 -13.45
N ALA A 114 -3.72 -0.41 -13.22
CA ALA A 114 -4.35 0.84 -13.63
C ALA A 114 -4.47 0.94 -15.16
N LEU A 115 -3.43 0.56 -15.89
CA LEU A 115 -3.47 0.53 -17.36
C LEU A 115 -4.55 -0.42 -17.86
N ARG A 116 -4.65 -1.61 -17.28
CA ARG A 116 -5.65 -2.61 -17.65
C ARG A 116 -7.07 -2.14 -17.34
N MET A 117 -7.29 -1.55 -16.15
CA MET A 117 -8.60 -1.05 -15.74
C MET A 117 -9.08 0.10 -16.62
N LEU A 118 -8.18 1.00 -16.99
CA LEU A 118 -8.48 2.17 -17.81
C LEU A 118 -8.45 1.86 -19.32
N ALA A 119 -8.19 0.61 -19.70
CA ALA A 119 -8.10 0.16 -21.09
C ALA A 119 -7.09 0.98 -21.93
N PHE A 120 -6.06 1.51 -21.32
CA PHE A 120 -4.91 2.06 -22.03
C PHE A 120 -4.04 0.89 -22.50
N ALA A 121 -4.40 0.37 -23.62
CA ALA A 121 -3.58 -0.61 -24.30
C ALA A 121 -2.39 0.07 -24.97
#